data_a7fcadec5f5fdc2c9b614cec504c0cfe
#
_entry.id   a7fcadec5f5fdc2c9b614cec504c0cfe
#
_cell.length_a   1.000
_cell.length_b   1.000
_cell.length_c   1.000
_cell.angle_alpha   90.00
_cell.angle_beta   90.00
_cell.angle_gamma   90.00
#
_symmetry.space_group_name_H-M   'P 1'
#
loop_
_entity.id
_entity.type
_entity.pdbx_description
1 polymer ?
#
loop_
_entity_poly.entity_id
_entity_poly.type
_entity_poly.pdbx_seq_one_letter_code
_entity_poly.pdbx_strand_id
1 'polypeptide(L)'
;TGGLAKKTYLNEENGKVVTNLWLSSDVGHTDEAKKELLSLFEGKSPFDTPKPTRLIKRILDIASEKDSLVMDFFSGSATTAQAVMSKNAEDNGHRKFIMVQLPEKSPSSEFETLCEIGKERIRRAGDKIKSESPMTTGDLDVGFRVLKLDDTNMKDVYYAPDDYDQGM
;
A
#
# COMPACT_ATOMS: atom_id res chain seq x y z
N THR A 1 34.98 6.27 37.37
CA THR A 1 34.38 4.94 37.58
C THR A 1 34.19 4.29 36.21
N GLY A 2 35.22 3.56 35.75
CA GLY A 2 35.16 2.80 34.52
C GLY A 2 34.34 1.51 34.72
N GLY A 3 33.12 1.50 34.25
CA GLY A 3 32.31 0.29 34.16
C GLY A 3 32.81 -0.61 33.02
N LEU A 4 32.76 -1.91 33.22
CA LEU A 4 33.01 -2.89 32.17
C LEU A 4 31.89 -2.77 31.11
N ALA A 5 32.25 -2.47 29.86
CA ALA A 5 31.33 -2.49 28.74
C ALA A 5 31.59 -3.74 27.89
N LYS A 6 30.51 -4.47 27.56
CA LYS A 6 30.57 -5.60 26.63
C LYS A 6 30.74 -5.06 25.21
N LYS A 7 31.76 -5.51 24.50
CA LYS A 7 31.97 -5.19 23.10
C LYS A 7 30.99 -6.02 22.26
N THR A 8 30.10 -5.31 21.50
CA THR A 8 29.16 -5.94 20.55
C THR A 8 29.64 -5.62 19.15
N TYR A 9 29.69 -6.60 18.26
CA TYR A 9 30.04 -6.39 16.86
C TYR A 9 28.81 -5.93 16.08
N LEU A 10 29.02 -5.09 15.08
CA LEU A 10 27.93 -4.48 14.28
C LEU A 10 27.06 -5.52 13.56
N ASN A 11 27.65 -6.65 13.19
CA ASN A 11 26.97 -7.79 12.56
C ASN A 11 26.17 -8.66 13.54
N GLU A 12 26.31 -8.44 14.85
CA GLU A 12 25.55 -9.12 15.89
C GLU A 12 24.39 -8.27 16.42
N GLU A 13 24.27 -7.02 15.96
CA GLU A 13 23.17 -6.15 16.34
C GLU A 13 21.90 -6.59 15.60
N ASN A 14 21.04 -7.30 16.31
CA ASN A 14 19.62 -7.35 15.95
C ASN A 14 19.08 -5.94 15.96
N GLY A 15 18.53 -5.46 14.85
CA GLY A 15 18.04 -4.10 14.70
C GLY A 15 17.13 -3.65 15.86
N LYS A 16 16.91 -2.37 16.01
CA LYS A 16 16.03 -1.82 17.05
C LYS A 16 14.62 -2.34 16.90
N VAL A 17 14.04 -2.80 18.00
CA VAL A 17 12.62 -3.16 18.07
C VAL A 17 11.77 -1.95 17.63
N VAL A 18 10.85 -2.18 16.74
CA VAL A 18 9.94 -1.14 16.27
C VAL A 18 9.06 -0.69 17.42
N THR A 19 9.00 0.63 17.66
CA THR A 19 8.12 1.20 18.66
C THR A 19 6.66 1.08 18.22
N ASN A 20 5.75 0.97 19.19
CA ASN A 20 4.31 0.97 18.96
C ASN A 20 3.71 2.38 18.79
N LEU A 21 4.51 3.42 19.00
CA LEU A 21 4.11 4.81 18.80
C LEU A 21 4.83 5.37 17.58
N TRP A 22 4.05 5.82 16.61
CA TRP A 22 4.53 6.47 15.39
C TRP A 22 4.01 7.89 15.33
N LEU A 23 4.93 8.84 15.36
CA LEU A 23 4.59 10.26 15.33
C LEU A 23 4.26 10.69 13.90
N SER A 24 3.40 11.69 13.77
CA SER A 24 3.06 12.25 12.45
C SER A 24 4.27 12.86 11.71
N SER A 25 5.28 13.32 12.47
CA SER A 25 6.58 13.72 11.90
C SER A 25 7.26 12.59 11.11
N ASP A 26 7.07 11.36 11.54
CA ASP A 26 7.75 10.18 10.97
C ASP A 26 6.94 9.54 9.83
N VAL A 27 5.63 9.42 10.01
CA VAL A 27 4.75 8.67 9.11
C VAL A 27 3.78 9.55 8.31
N GLY A 28 3.80 10.86 8.52
CA GLY A 28 2.88 11.78 7.85
C GLY A 28 1.53 11.91 8.54
N HIS A 29 0.70 12.77 8.01
CA HIS A 29 -0.68 13.03 8.47
C HIS A 29 -1.61 13.28 7.28
N THR A 30 -2.90 13.43 7.55
CA THR A 30 -3.95 13.54 6.52
C THR A 30 -3.73 14.71 5.55
N ASP A 31 -3.25 15.88 6.06
CA ASP A 31 -3.02 17.04 5.20
C ASP A 31 -1.86 16.81 4.21
N GLU A 32 -0.81 16.11 4.64
CA GLU A 32 0.28 15.71 3.78
C GLU A 32 -0.23 14.75 2.69
N ALA A 33 -1.01 13.74 3.08
CA ALA A 33 -1.61 12.80 2.15
C ALA A 33 -2.52 13.51 1.12
N LYS A 34 -3.26 14.53 1.56
CA LYS A 34 -4.09 15.34 0.66
C LYS A 34 -3.24 16.15 -0.31
N LYS A 35 -2.13 16.74 0.14
CA LYS A 35 -1.19 17.45 -0.73
C LYS A 35 -0.52 16.52 -1.74
N GLU A 36 -0.15 15.30 -1.34
CA GLU A 36 0.36 14.28 -2.27
C GLU A 36 -0.67 13.97 -3.36
N LEU A 37 -1.93 13.77 -2.98
CA LEU A 37 -2.99 13.49 -3.94
C LEU A 37 -3.23 14.67 -4.88
N LEU A 38 -3.31 15.90 -4.35
CA LEU A 38 -3.43 17.13 -5.14
C LEU A 38 -2.29 17.26 -6.15
N SER A 39 -1.06 16.94 -5.76
CA SER A 39 0.10 16.97 -6.66
C SER A 39 -0.02 15.97 -7.81
N LEU A 40 -0.59 14.77 -7.55
CA LEU A 40 -0.81 13.75 -8.58
C LEU A 40 -1.97 14.10 -9.52
N PHE A 41 -2.99 14.80 -9.03
CA PHE A 41 -4.21 15.13 -9.77
C PHE A 41 -4.29 16.60 -10.19
N GLU A 42 -3.13 17.24 -10.40
CA GLU A 42 -3.04 18.61 -10.97
C GLU A 42 -3.85 19.65 -10.19
N GLY A 43 -3.79 19.57 -8.87
CA GLY A 43 -4.48 20.48 -7.96
C GLY A 43 -5.92 20.09 -7.62
N LYS A 44 -6.41 18.95 -8.11
CA LYS A 44 -7.75 18.42 -7.79
C LYS A 44 -7.65 17.34 -6.71
N SER A 45 -8.62 17.27 -5.83
CA SER A 45 -8.70 16.25 -4.79
C SER A 45 -9.89 15.34 -5.00
N PRO A 46 -9.74 14.25 -5.75
CA PRO A 46 -10.86 13.35 -6.05
C PRO A 46 -11.27 12.48 -4.86
N PHE A 47 -10.50 12.49 -3.77
CA PHE A 47 -10.73 11.68 -2.57
C PHE A 47 -10.41 12.47 -1.30
N ASP A 48 -11.31 12.42 -0.31
CA ASP A 48 -11.24 13.32 0.86
C ASP A 48 -10.21 12.94 1.92
N THR A 49 -10.05 11.65 2.18
CA THR A 49 -9.25 11.15 3.33
C THR A 49 -8.21 10.12 2.92
N PRO A 50 -7.26 10.47 2.01
CA PRO A 50 -6.18 9.56 1.65
C PRO A 50 -5.27 9.29 2.86
N LYS A 51 -4.64 8.13 2.89
CA LYS A 51 -3.59 7.83 3.86
C LYS A 51 -2.25 8.37 3.36
N PRO A 52 -1.33 8.79 4.26
CA PRO A 52 0.01 9.20 3.85
C PRO A 52 0.80 8.04 3.25
N THR A 53 1.46 8.28 2.14
CA THR A 53 2.31 7.26 1.51
C THR A 53 3.46 6.84 2.43
N ARG A 54 4.01 7.77 3.23
CA ARG A 54 5.06 7.48 4.24
C ARG A 54 4.61 6.47 5.30
N LEU A 55 3.35 6.52 5.74
CA LEU A 55 2.81 5.55 6.69
C LEU A 55 2.84 4.13 6.10
N ILE A 56 2.36 3.99 4.89
CA ILE A 56 2.33 2.68 4.22
C ILE A 56 3.76 2.18 3.95
N LYS A 57 4.66 3.06 3.50
CA LYS A 57 6.08 2.71 3.32
C LYS A 57 6.72 2.21 4.62
N ARG A 58 6.42 2.85 5.76
CA ARG A 58 6.88 2.40 7.07
C ARG A 58 6.34 1.01 7.42
N ILE A 59 5.09 0.72 7.08
CA ILE A 59 4.51 -0.63 7.26
C ILE A 59 5.25 -1.64 6.37
N LEU A 60 5.52 -1.30 5.12
CA LEU A 60 6.26 -2.17 4.20
C LEU A 60 7.69 -2.45 4.68
N ASP A 61 8.38 -1.45 5.24
CA ASP A 61 9.72 -1.60 5.82
C ASP A 61 9.77 -2.64 6.96
N ILE A 62 8.68 -2.75 7.70
CA ILE A 62 8.61 -3.62 8.89
C ILE A 62 8.07 -5.01 8.55
N ALA A 63 7.11 -5.07 7.64
CA ALA A 63 6.26 -6.25 7.45
C ALA A 63 6.39 -6.89 6.06
N SER A 64 7.30 -6.43 5.20
CA SER A 64 7.46 -7.01 3.86
C SER A 64 8.90 -7.21 3.44
N GLU A 65 9.15 -8.32 2.78
CA GLU A 65 10.38 -8.59 2.04
C GLU A 65 10.30 -7.96 0.63
N LYS A 66 11.42 -8.00 -0.11
CA LYS A 66 11.52 -7.35 -1.44
C LYS A 66 10.62 -7.97 -2.52
N ASP A 67 10.17 -9.19 -2.35
CA ASP A 67 9.32 -9.95 -3.28
C ASP A 67 7.93 -10.27 -2.74
N SER A 68 7.56 -9.67 -1.60
CA SER A 68 6.28 -9.90 -0.95
C SER A 68 5.08 -9.52 -1.82
N LEU A 69 3.97 -10.23 -1.61
CA LEU A 69 2.65 -9.85 -2.11
C LEU A 69 1.91 -9.04 -1.04
N VAL A 70 1.57 -7.82 -1.37
CA VAL A 70 0.87 -6.87 -0.49
C VAL A 70 -0.60 -6.80 -0.89
N MET A 71 -1.50 -7.08 0.03
CA MET A 71 -2.94 -7.01 -0.22
C MET A 71 -3.60 -5.92 0.62
N ASP A 72 -4.41 -5.10 -0.04
CA ASP A 72 -5.24 -4.07 0.61
C ASP A 72 -6.68 -4.22 0.11
N PHE A 73 -7.56 -4.72 0.97
CA PHE A 73 -8.95 -5.01 0.60
C PHE A 73 -9.93 -3.89 0.98
N PHE A 74 -9.42 -2.73 1.38
CA PHE A 74 -10.13 -1.46 1.49
C PHE A 74 -9.30 -0.32 0.89
N SER A 75 -8.86 -0.49 -0.36
CA SER A 75 -7.79 0.29 -0.97
C SER A 75 -8.09 1.79 -1.15
N GLY A 76 -9.36 2.19 -1.06
CA GLY A 76 -9.77 3.59 -1.20
C GLY A 76 -9.20 4.23 -2.47
N SER A 77 -8.35 5.23 -2.30
CA SER A 77 -7.64 5.87 -3.41
C SER A 77 -6.33 5.17 -3.83
N ALA A 78 -6.09 3.92 -3.42
CA ALA A 78 -4.93 3.10 -3.77
C ALA A 78 -3.56 3.65 -3.31
N THR A 79 -3.50 4.24 -2.11
CA THR A 79 -2.23 4.72 -1.52
C THR A 79 -1.22 3.58 -1.37
N THR A 80 -1.68 2.38 -1.02
CA THR A 80 -0.84 1.20 -0.83
C THR A 80 -0.12 0.81 -2.12
N ALA A 81 -0.79 0.84 -3.27
CA ALA A 81 -0.15 0.57 -4.55
C ALA A 81 0.97 1.58 -4.87
N GLN A 82 0.72 2.88 -4.67
CA GLN A 82 1.74 3.91 -4.82
C GLN A 82 2.94 3.66 -3.89
N ALA A 83 2.70 3.32 -2.62
CA ALA A 83 3.75 3.04 -1.65
C ALA A 83 4.60 1.83 -2.06
N VAL A 84 3.98 0.76 -2.56
CA VAL A 84 4.67 -0.44 -3.07
C VAL A 84 5.56 -0.09 -4.26
N MET A 85 5.05 0.63 -5.25
CA MET A 85 5.84 1.05 -6.41
C MET A 85 7.02 1.96 -6.01
N SER A 86 6.77 2.93 -5.11
CA SER A 86 7.83 3.80 -4.59
C SER A 86 8.90 3.00 -3.84
N LYS A 87 8.49 2.02 -3.03
CA LYS A 87 9.42 1.19 -2.27
C LYS A 87 10.26 0.29 -3.17
N ASN A 88 9.67 -0.28 -4.21
CA ASN A 88 10.39 -1.05 -5.21
C ASN A 88 11.44 -0.20 -5.95
N ALA A 89 11.10 1.06 -6.26
CA ALA A 89 12.04 2.00 -6.86
C ALA A 89 13.22 2.33 -5.94
N GLU A 90 12.99 2.40 -4.62
CA GLU A 90 14.01 2.76 -3.62
C GLU A 90 15.00 1.63 -3.33
N ASP A 91 14.52 0.39 -3.27
CA ASP A 91 15.31 -0.75 -2.80
C ASP A 91 15.53 -1.85 -3.84
N ASN A 92 15.16 -1.59 -5.11
CA ASN A 92 15.14 -2.57 -6.21
C ASN A 92 14.34 -3.82 -5.83
N GLY A 93 13.20 -3.62 -5.19
CA GLY A 93 12.29 -4.70 -4.83
C GLY A 93 11.36 -5.05 -5.98
N HIS A 94 10.73 -6.21 -5.86
CA HIS A 94 9.77 -6.76 -6.81
C HIS A 94 8.44 -7.09 -6.12
N ARG A 95 8.08 -6.33 -5.07
CA ARG A 95 6.80 -6.49 -4.37
C ARG A 95 5.67 -6.32 -5.36
N LYS A 96 4.66 -7.15 -5.20
CA LYS A 96 3.41 -7.08 -5.95
C LYS A 96 2.29 -6.59 -5.05
N PHE A 97 1.23 -6.05 -5.65
CA PHE A 97 0.07 -5.61 -4.89
C PHE A 97 -1.24 -6.17 -5.45
N ILE A 98 -2.20 -6.38 -4.55
CA ILE A 98 -3.60 -6.69 -4.86
C ILE A 98 -4.44 -5.64 -4.13
N MET A 99 -5.13 -4.79 -4.91
CA MET A 99 -6.02 -3.75 -4.40
C MET A 99 -7.46 -4.17 -4.62
N VAL A 100 -8.25 -4.22 -3.55
CA VAL A 100 -9.68 -4.52 -3.64
C VAL A 100 -10.46 -3.30 -3.18
N GLN A 101 -11.42 -2.88 -4.00
CA GLN A 101 -12.32 -1.77 -3.70
C GLN A 101 -13.71 -2.04 -4.28
N LEU A 102 -14.73 -1.76 -3.49
CA LEU A 102 -16.10 -1.75 -3.98
C LEU A 102 -16.31 -0.59 -4.95
N PRO A 103 -17.12 -0.74 -6.01
CA PRO A 103 -17.38 0.30 -6.98
C PRO A 103 -18.38 1.34 -6.44
N GLU A 104 -18.10 1.87 -5.25
CA GLU A 104 -18.89 2.93 -4.63
C GLU A 104 -18.78 4.21 -5.42
N LYS A 105 -19.87 4.99 -5.44
CA LYS A 105 -19.93 6.26 -6.15
C LYS A 105 -18.85 7.22 -5.63
N SER A 106 -18.11 7.80 -6.53
CA SER A 106 -17.10 8.79 -6.19
C SER A 106 -17.71 10.10 -5.67
N PRO A 107 -17.09 10.79 -4.70
CA PRO A 107 -17.44 12.16 -4.35
C PRO A 107 -17.03 13.16 -5.44
N SER A 108 -16.13 12.78 -6.34
CA SER A 108 -15.64 13.61 -7.44
C SER A 108 -16.56 13.52 -8.65
N SER A 109 -16.80 14.65 -9.33
CA SER A 109 -17.53 14.68 -10.59
C SER A 109 -16.74 14.14 -11.79
N GLU A 110 -15.43 13.94 -11.64
CA GLU A 110 -14.56 13.48 -12.74
C GLU A 110 -14.45 11.94 -12.80
N PHE A 111 -14.76 11.26 -11.71
CA PHE A 111 -14.67 9.81 -11.61
C PHE A 111 -16.02 9.26 -11.17
N GLU A 112 -16.49 8.24 -11.82
CA GLU A 112 -17.78 7.64 -11.49
C GLU A 112 -17.70 6.86 -10.18
N THR A 113 -16.61 6.12 -9.96
CA THR A 113 -16.42 5.27 -8.79
C THR A 113 -15.08 5.48 -8.11
N LEU A 114 -14.99 5.05 -6.83
CA LEU A 114 -13.71 5.02 -6.10
C LEU A 114 -12.67 4.14 -6.78
N CYS A 115 -13.09 3.06 -7.44
CA CYS A 115 -12.19 2.20 -8.20
C CYS A 115 -11.47 2.95 -9.32
N GLU A 116 -12.13 3.92 -9.96
CA GLU A 116 -11.53 4.72 -11.04
C GLU A 116 -10.50 5.69 -10.50
N ILE A 117 -10.74 6.30 -9.35
CA ILE A 117 -9.76 7.13 -8.65
C ILE A 117 -8.50 6.30 -8.34
N GLY A 118 -8.69 5.10 -7.78
CA GLY A 118 -7.58 4.20 -7.45
C GLY A 118 -6.74 3.82 -8.68
N LYS A 119 -7.40 3.43 -9.77
CA LYS A 119 -6.73 3.09 -11.04
C LYS A 119 -5.93 4.27 -11.59
N GLU A 120 -6.51 5.46 -11.57
CA GLU A 120 -5.85 6.66 -12.07
C GLU A 120 -4.66 7.06 -11.18
N ARG A 121 -4.82 6.97 -9.86
CA ARG A 121 -3.69 7.19 -8.94
C ARG A 121 -2.52 6.24 -9.20
N ILE A 122 -2.79 4.97 -9.45
CA ILE A 122 -1.72 4.00 -9.75
C ILE A 122 -0.97 4.41 -11.02
N ARG A 123 -1.67 4.79 -12.09
CA ARG A 123 -1.04 5.24 -13.34
C ARG A 123 -0.17 6.47 -13.12
N ARG A 124 -0.74 7.53 -12.56
CA ARG A 124 -0.03 8.81 -12.33
C ARG A 124 1.15 8.66 -11.37
N ALA A 125 1.00 7.84 -10.32
CA ALA A 125 2.10 7.55 -9.40
C ALA A 125 3.23 6.78 -10.11
N GLY A 126 2.89 5.79 -10.93
CA GLY A 126 3.87 5.03 -11.73
C GLY A 126 4.65 5.92 -12.69
N ASP A 127 3.95 6.77 -13.44
CA ASP A 127 4.57 7.73 -14.37
C ASP A 127 5.47 8.72 -13.63
N LYS A 128 5.01 9.24 -12.50
CA LYS A 128 5.79 10.16 -11.66
C LYS A 128 7.07 9.50 -11.15
N ILE A 129 6.99 8.31 -10.59
CA ILE A 129 8.15 7.57 -10.06
C ILE A 129 9.18 7.33 -11.18
N LYS A 130 8.73 6.91 -12.36
CA LYS A 130 9.62 6.72 -13.53
C LYS A 130 10.26 8.02 -14.00
N SER A 131 9.53 9.12 -14.00
CA SER A 131 10.05 10.42 -14.43
C SER A 131 11.05 11.04 -13.44
N GLU A 132 10.85 10.82 -12.13
CA GLU A 132 11.75 11.36 -11.09
C GLU A 132 13.10 10.63 -11.02
N SER A 133 13.17 9.37 -11.43
CA SER A 133 14.38 8.56 -11.33
C SER A 133 14.60 7.66 -12.55
N PRO A 134 14.68 8.20 -13.77
CA PRO A 134 14.69 7.41 -15.01
C PRO A 134 15.86 6.44 -15.11
N MET A 135 16.99 6.75 -14.49
CA MET A 135 18.18 5.89 -14.54
C MET A 135 18.07 4.62 -13.66
N THR A 136 17.26 4.66 -12.59
CA THR A 136 17.13 3.56 -11.64
C THR A 136 15.80 2.81 -11.76
N THR A 137 14.84 3.36 -12.51
CA THR A 137 13.49 2.83 -12.64
C THR A 137 13.19 2.28 -14.04
N GLY A 138 14.20 2.10 -14.90
CA GLY A 138 14.01 1.58 -16.26
C GLY A 138 13.26 0.25 -16.31
N ASP A 139 13.60 -0.67 -15.40
CA ASP A 139 13.00 -2.00 -15.28
C ASP A 139 11.88 -2.07 -14.24
N LEU A 140 11.48 -0.93 -13.63
CA LEU A 140 10.42 -0.91 -12.64
C LEU A 140 9.07 -1.26 -13.28
N ASP A 141 8.47 -2.34 -12.83
CA ASP A 141 7.11 -2.71 -13.22
C ASP A 141 6.10 -1.82 -12.47
N VAL A 142 5.41 -0.96 -13.22
CA VAL A 142 4.30 -0.11 -12.74
C VAL A 142 2.97 -0.54 -13.33
N GLY A 143 2.96 -1.64 -14.10
CA GLY A 143 1.76 -2.18 -14.71
C GLY A 143 0.84 -2.85 -13.68
N PHE A 144 -0.45 -2.90 -13.99
CA PHE A 144 -1.43 -3.63 -13.19
C PHE A 144 -2.56 -4.16 -14.07
N ARG A 145 -3.25 -5.17 -13.58
CA ARG A 145 -4.45 -5.72 -14.20
C ARG A 145 -5.67 -5.28 -13.41
N VAL A 146 -6.77 -5.01 -14.14
CA VAL A 146 -8.07 -4.73 -13.53
C VAL A 146 -8.94 -5.97 -13.70
N LEU A 147 -9.44 -6.49 -12.59
CA LEU A 147 -10.36 -7.62 -12.56
C LEU A 147 -11.69 -7.13 -11.98
N LYS A 148 -12.79 -7.69 -12.45
CA LYS A 148 -14.12 -7.49 -11.91
C LYS A 148 -14.60 -8.82 -11.37
N LEU A 149 -15.16 -8.81 -10.15
CA LEU A 149 -15.82 -9.99 -9.62
C LEU A 149 -17.09 -10.24 -10.44
N ASP A 150 -17.30 -11.47 -10.78
CA ASP A 150 -18.47 -11.97 -11.45
C ASP A 150 -19.15 -13.04 -10.58
N ASP A 151 -20.33 -13.49 -10.97
CA ASP A 151 -21.05 -14.53 -10.25
C ASP A 151 -20.25 -15.83 -10.23
N THR A 152 -20.34 -16.55 -9.12
CA THR A 152 -19.68 -17.85 -8.99
C THR A 152 -20.48 -18.94 -9.70
N ASN A 153 -19.78 -19.87 -10.35
CA ASN A 153 -20.37 -21.10 -10.86
C ASN A 153 -20.55 -22.17 -9.76
N MET A 154 -20.09 -21.89 -8.54
CA MET A 154 -20.27 -22.79 -7.41
C MET A 154 -21.69 -22.67 -6.88
N LYS A 155 -22.28 -23.83 -6.51
CA LYS A 155 -23.54 -23.82 -5.78
C LYS A 155 -23.28 -23.26 -4.38
N ASP A 156 -24.17 -22.37 -3.93
CA ASP A 156 -24.16 -21.93 -2.54
C ASP A 156 -24.36 -23.13 -1.62
N VAL A 157 -23.37 -23.39 -0.78
CA VAL A 157 -23.46 -24.43 0.25
C VAL A 157 -23.73 -23.73 1.56
N TYR A 158 -24.98 -23.75 1.98
CA TYR A 158 -25.40 -23.28 3.30
C TYR A 158 -25.27 -24.45 4.28
N TYR A 159 -24.34 -24.36 5.21
CA TYR A 159 -24.30 -25.23 6.37
C TYR A 159 -25.15 -24.61 7.47
N ALA A 160 -26.27 -25.25 7.82
CA ALA A 160 -26.94 -24.90 9.05
C ALA A 160 -26.06 -25.32 10.26
N PRO A 161 -26.04 -24.55 11.36
CA PRO A 161 -25.24 -24.90 12.53
C PRO A 161 -25.52 -26.31 13.08
N ASP A 162 -26.71 -26.79 12.86
CA ASP A 162 -27.17 -28.12 13.31
C ASP A 162 -26.68 -29.28 12.42
N ASP A 163 -26.11 -28.96 11.22
CA ASP A 163 -25.51 -29.96 10.32
C ASP A 163 -24.04 -30.25 10.65
N TYR A 164 -23.47 -29.55 11.64
CA TYR A 164 -22.11 -29.76 12.12
C TYR A 164 -22.11 -30.85 13.21
N ASP A 165 -21.92 -32.10 12.79
CA ASP A 165 -21.58 -33.17 13.73
C ASP A 165 -20.13 -32.97 14.16
N GLN A 166 -19.90 -32.49 15.38
CA GLN A 166 -18.58 -32.45 15.97
C GLN A 166 -18.13 -33.90 16.21
N GLY A 167 -17.57 -34.49 15.18
CA GLY A 167 -16.91 -35.79 15.31
C GLY A 167 -15.83 -35.69 16.39
N MET A 168 -16.08 -36.38 17.48
CA MET A 168 -15.15 -36.60 18.57
C MET A 168 -13.94 -37.43 18.09
#